data_8cc9169d21b145ae618448f0a15ba494
#
_entry.id   8cc9169d21b145ae618448f0a15ba494
#
_cell.length_a   1.000
_cell.length_b   1.000
_cell.length_c   1.000
_cell.angle_alpha   90.00
_cell.angle_beta   90.00
_cell.angle_gamma   90.00
#
_symmetry.space_group_name_H-M   'P 1'
#
loop_
_entity.id
_entity.type
_entity.pdbx_description
1 polymer ?
#
loop_
_entity_poly.entity_id
_entity_poly.type
_entity_poly.pdbx_seq_one_letter_code
_entity_poly.pdbx_strand_id
1 'polypeptide(L)'
;TAHSYEGQVYKYSMLVYDKEERINILSRLKEKPYQVFYKPPLITVIHKEVDKRKGVLHICKALAFPLDQVLVVGNSLKDWEMMSVVSHSCAVMNAEPLLKERARYTLNPDRLAAFFRFRE
;
A
#
# COMPACT_ATOMS: atom_id res chain seq x y z
N THR A 1 13.59 24.84 -12.90
CA THR A 1 14.01 24.01 -14.04
C THR A 1 13.72 22.56 -13.79
N ALA A 2 12.94 21.96 -14.68
CA ALA A 2 12.66 20.53 -14.61
C ALA A 2 13.89 19.76 -15.08
N HIS A 3 14.33 18.81 -14.27
CA HIS A 3 15.36 17.86 -14.66
C HIS A 3 14.72 16.57 -15.10
N SER A 4 15.21 15.98 -16.19
CA SER A 4 14.76 14.66 -16.61
C SER A 4 15.31 13.60 -15.65
N TYR A 5 14.43 12.73 -15.20
CA TYR A 5 14.83 11.58 -14.41
C TYR A 5 14.90 10.36 -15.33
N GLU A 6 16.08 9.76 -15.44
CA GLU A 6 16.33 8.61 -16.32
C GLU A 6 16.20 7.25 -15.62
N GLY A 7 15.97 7.25 -14.32
CA GLY A 7 15.80 6.02 -13.56
C GLY A 7 14.41 5.41 -13.71
N GLN A 8 14.24 4.20 -13.19
CA GLN A 8 12.93 3.56 -13.12
C GLN A 8 12.06 4.26 -12.08
N VAL A 9 10.80 4.53 -12.44
CA VAL A 9 9.83 5.11 -11.54
C VAL A 9 8.71 4.10 -11.33
N TYR A 10 8.46 3.76 -10.07
CA TYR A 10 7.45 2.77 -9.72
C TYR A 10 6.12 3.39 -9.30
N LYS A 11 6.13 4.64 -8.90
CA LYS A 11 4.95 5.32 -8.43
C LYS A 11 5.00 6.81 -8.77
N TYR A 12 3.90 7.32 -9.30
CA TYR A 12 3.68 8.75 -9.50
C TYR A 12 2.46 9.18 -8.71
N SER A 13 2.56 10.33 -8.06
CA SER A 13 1.41 11.00 -7.46
C SER A 13 1.32 12.40 -8.02
N MET A 14 0.12 12.80 -8.43
CA MET A 14 -0.09 14.12 -9.00
C MET A 14 -1.38 14.73 -8.45
N LEU A 15 -1.33 16.05 -8.24
CA LEU A 15 -2.51 16.82 -7.86
C LEU A 15 -3.04 17.53 -9.09
N VAL A 16 -4.25 17.15 -9.51
CA VAL A 16 -4.89 17.71 -10.70
C VAL A 16 -6.22 18.31 -10.28
N TYR A 17 -6.25 19.63 -10.22
CA TYR A 17 -7.40 20.36 -9.71
C TYR A 17 -8.46 20.60 -10.79
N ASP A 18 -8.07 20.68 -12.06
CA ASP A 18 -8.99 20.85 -13.16
C ASP A 18 -9.69 19.53 -13.49
N LYS A 19 -11.02 19.55 -13.47
CA LYS A 19 -11.85 18.38 -13.74
C LYS A 19 -11.62 17.81 -15.14
N GLU A 20 -11.51 18.68 -16.16
CA GLU A 20 -11.29 18.22 -17.53
C GLU A 20 -9.93 17.56 -17.71
N GLU A 21 -8.90 18.11 -17.08
CA GLU A 21 -7.57 17.50 -17.09
C GLU A 21 -7.57 16.15 -16.40
N ARG A 22 -8.26 16.03 -15.26
CA ARG A 22 -8.39 14.74 -14.56
C ARG A 22 -9.01 13.68 -15.46
N ILE A 23 -10.12 14.00 -16.10
CA ILE A 23 -10.83 13.08 -16.99
C ILE A 23 -9.92 12.67 -18.15
N ASN A 24 -9.20 13.61 -18.74
CA ASN A 24 -8.30 13.35 -19.83
C ASN A 24 -7.15 12.41 -19.41
N ILE A 25 -6.52 12.69 -18.27
CA ILE A 25 -5.44 11.87 -17.72
C ILE A 25 -5.92 10.46 -17.41
N LEU A 26 -7.05 10.33 -16.73
CA LEU A 26 -7.61 9.02 -16.38
C LEU A 26 -7.97 8.21 -17.62
N SER A 27 -8.50 8.86 -18.67
CA SER A 27 -8.82 8.20 -19.93
C SER A 27 -7.58 7.64 -20.62
N ARG A 28 -6.47 8.39 -20.58
CA ARG A 28 -5.22 7.93 -21.18
C ARG A 28 -4.56 6.80 -20.41
N LEU A 29 -4.76 6.75 -19.10
CA LEU A 29 -4.17 5.71 -18.24
C LEU A 29 -4.97 4.41 -18.26
N LYS A 30 -6.22 4.45 -18.68
CA LYS A 30 -7.15 3.32 -18.58
C LYS A 30 -6.67 2.07 -19.33
N GLU A 31 -6.00 2.24 -20.46
CA GLU A 31 -5.53 1.14 -21.28
C GLU A 31 -4.06 0.77 -21.06
N LYS A 32 -3.41 1.46 -20.15
CA LYS A 32 -1.99 1.23 -19.84
C LYS A 32 -1.83 0.19 -18.72
N PRO A 33 -0.68 -0.47 -18.63
CA PRO A 33 -0.43 -1.48 -17.59
C PRO A 33 -0.12 -0.84 -16.24
N TYR A 34 -0.99 0.08 -15.80
CA TYR A 34 -0.83 0.77 -14.52
C TYR A 34 -2.01 0.49 -13.60
N GLN A 35 -1.74 0.52 -12.31
CA GLN A 35 -2.77 0.63 -11.28
C GLN A 35 -2.98 2.12 -11.02
N VAL A 36 -4.23 2.57 -11.10
CA VAL A 36 -4.57 3.98 -10.91
C VAL A 36 -5.49 4.11 -9.70
N PHE A 37 -5.10 4.92 -8.75
CA PHE A 37 -5.90 5.25 -7.58
C PHE A 37 -6.31 6.71 -7.68
N TYR A 38 -7.59 6.96 -7.57
CA TYR A 38 -8.14 8.28 -7.78
C TYR A 38 -8.95 8.73 -6.57
N LYS A 39 -8.48 9.78 -5.95
CA LYS A 39 -9.20 10.50 -4.90
C LYS A 39 -9.01 11.99 -5.17
N PRO A 40 -9.99 12.69 -5.75
CA PRO A 40 -9.81 14.08 -6.18
C PRO A 40 -9.26 14.96 -5.06
N PRO A 41 -8.28 15.82 -5.31
CA PRO A 41 -7.61 16.07 -6.60
C PRO A 41 -6.41 15.16 -6.87
N LEU A 42 -6.21 14.12 -6.08
CA LEU A 42 -5.03 13.24 -6.14
C LEU A 42 -5.24 12.08 -7.11
N ILE A 43 -4.30 11.92 -8.03
CA ILE A 43 -4.20 10.74 -8.89
C ILE A 43 -2.86 10.07 -8.57
N THR A 44 -2.90 8.79 -8.23
CA THR A 44 -1.71 7.98 -7.98
C THR A 44 -1.62 6.88 -9.01
N VAL A 45 -0.48 6.80 -9.68
CA VAL A 45 -0.23 5.80 -10.73
C VAL A 45 0.92 4.93 -10.29
N ILE A 46 0.68 3.62 -10.26
CA ILE A 46 1.68 2.62 -9.87
C ILE A 46 1.77 1.61 -11.00
N HIS A 47 2.99 1.19 -11.33
CA HIS A 47 3.18 0.13 -12.33
C HIS A 47 2.41 -1.12 -11.88
N LYS A 48 1.79 -1.81 -12.84
CA LYS A 48 0.94 -2.97 -12.55
C LYS A 48 1.66 -4.09 -11.83
N GLU A 49 2.96 -4.22 -12.03
CA GLU A 49 3.78 -5.25 -11.41
C GLU A 49 4.23 -4.88 -9.98
N VAL A 50 4.07 -3.63 -9.57
CA VAL A 50 4.38 -3.22 -8.20
C VAL A 50 3.25 -3.70 -7.31
N ASP A 51 3.54 -4.71 -6.52
CA ASP A 51 2.59 -5.36 -5.62
C ASP A 51 3.24 -5.47 -4.25
N LYS A 52 2.60 -4.87 -3.24
CA LYS A 52 3.09 -4.92 -1.85
C LYS A 52 3.20 -6.36 -1.34
N ARG A 53 2.34 -7.24 -1.81
CA ARG A 53 2.37 -8.66 -1.49
C ARG A 53 3.68 -9.29 -1.93
N LYS A 54 4.11 -9.03 -3.17
CA LYS A 54 5.39 -9.51 -3.69
C LYS A 54 6.56 -8.97 -2.88
N GLY A 55 6.48 -7.71 -2.44
CA GLY A 55 7.48 -7.10 -1.59
C GLY A 55 7.65 -7.84 -0.26
N VAL A 56 6.53 -8.14 0.41
CA VAL A 56 6.54 -8.89 1.67
C VAL A 56 7.13 -10.28 1.48
N LEU A 57 6.67 -11.00 0.45
CA LEU A 57 7.16 -12.34 0.15
C LEU A 57 8.66 -12.34 -0.16
N HIS A 58 9.13 -11.35 -0.91
CA HIS A 58 10.53 -11.24 -1.25
C HIS A 58 11.41 -10.98 -0.03
N ILE A 59 11.00 -10.07 0.85
CA ILE A 59 11.73 -9.75 2.08
C ILE A 59 11.77 -10.96 3.00
N CYS A 60 10.65 -11.64 3.19
CA CYS A 60 10.58 -12.81 4.05
C CYS A 60 11.48 -13.94 3.54
N LYS A 61 11.53 -14.14 2.23
CA LYS A 61 12.41 -15.13 1.61
C LYS A 61 13.89 -14.74 1.78
N ALA A 62 14.22 -13.49 1.54
CA ALA A 62 15.61 -13.01 1.65
C ALA A 62 16.15 -13.11 3.06
N LEU A 63 15.31 -12.86 4.07
CA LEU A 63 15.69 -12.91 5.48
C LEU A 63 15.40 -14.26 6.14
N ALA A 64 14.86 -15.22 5.39
CA ALA A 64 14.47 -16.53 5.87
C ALA A 64 13.46 -16.50 7.04
N PHE A 65 12.53 -15.54 7.02
CA PHE A 65 11.44 -15.46 7.99
C PHE A 65 10.22 -16.22 7.49
N PRO A 66 9.68 -17.18 8.27
CA PRO A 66 8.40 -17.81 7.95
C PRO A 66 7.27 -16.79 7.97
N LEU A 67 6.30 -16.92 7.07
CA LEU A 67 5.17 -16.01 6.97
C LEU A 67 4.27 -16.01 8.21
N ASP A 68 4.31 -17.09 8.99
CA ASP A 68 3.56 -17.20 10.25
C ASP A 68 4.24 -16.47 11.43
N GLN A 69 5.42 -15.94 11.22
CA GLN A 69 6.17 -15.15 12.20
C GLN A 69 6.27 -13.67 11.83
N VAL A 70 5.53 -13.26 10.82
CA VAL A 70 5.58 -11.88 10.32
C VAL A 70 4.27 -11.18 10.64
N LEU A 71 4.38 -9.97 11.20
CA LEU A 71 3.26 -9.08 11.42
C LEU A 71 3.28 -7.97 10.36
N VAL A 72 2.16 -7.78 9.68
CA VAL A 72 1.98 -6.68 8.74
C VAL A 72 0.89 -5.76 9.28
N VAL A 73 1.21 -4.47 9.34
CA VAL A 73 0.31 -3.44 9.85
C VAL A 73 -0.14 -2.54 8.70
N GLY A 74 -1.43 -2.27 8.64
CA GLY A 74 -2.01 -1.44 7.59
C GLY A 74 -3.11 -0.53 8.08
N ASN A 75 -3.46 0.47 7.28
CA ASN A 75 -4.50 1.45 7.58
C ASN A 75 -5.56 1.61 6.49
N SER A 76 -5.33 1.10 5.30
CA SER A 76 -6.27 1.21 4.20
C SER A 76 -6.47 -0.14 3.51
N LEU A 77 -7.56 -0.26 2.75
CA LEU A 77 -7.84 -1.47 1.98
C LEU A 77 -6.74 -1.83 0.97
N LYS A 78 -5.97 -0.85 0.54
CA LYS A 78 -4.82 -1.10 -0.34
C LYS A 78 -3.76 -1.97 0.33
N ASP A 79 -3.69 -1.93 1.66
CA ASP A 79 -2.72 -2.72 2.41
C ASP A 79 -3.14 -4.18 2.56
N TRP A 80 -4.39 -4.51 2.27
CA TRP A 80 -4.89 -5.87 2.43
C TRP A 80 -4.13 -6.89 1.57
N GLU A 81 -3.68 -6.51 0.39
CA GLU A 81 -2.92 -7.42 -0.46
C GLU A 81 -1.67 -7.95 0.24
N MET A 82 -0.90 -7.08 0.89
CA MET A 82 0.28 -7.52 1.64
C MET A 82 -0.08 -8.18 2.97
N MET A 83 -1.19 -7.79 3.59
CA MET A 83 -1.65 -8.35 4.85
C MET A 83 -2.21 -9.75 4.69
N SER A 84 -2.79 -10.04 3.53
CA SER A 84 -3.45 -11.32 3.26
C SER A 84 -2.50 -12.51 3.14
N VAL A 85 -1.21 -12.26 2.90
CA VAL A 85 -0.22 -13.32 2.71
C VAL A 85 0.49 -13.74 4.00
N VAL A 86 0.26 -13.02 5.10
CA VAL A 86 0.87 -13.32 6.39
C VAL A 86 -0.17 -13.82 7.38
N SER A 87 0.26 -14.56 8.40
CA SER A 87 -0.65 -15.06 9.43
C SER A 87 -1.07 -13.97 10.42
N HIS A 88 -0.25 -12.96 10.59
CA HIS A 88 -0.51 -11.89 11.57
C HIS A 88 -0.71 -10.57 10.84
N SER A 89 -1.97 -10.24 10.58
CA SER A 89 -2.37 -8.97 9.98
C SER A 89 -3.00 -8.08 11.05
N CYS A 90 -2.60 -6.83 11.08
CA CYS A 90 -3.06 -5.86 12.07
C CYS A 90 -3.54 -4.59 11.38
N ALA A 91 -4.78 -4.18 11.65
CA ALA A 91 -5.29 -2.88 11.24
C ALA A 91 -5.19 -1.92 12.42
N VAL A 92 -4.74 -0.69 12.18
CA VAL A 92 -4.75 0.34 13.22
C VAL A 92 -6.19 0.79 13.51
N MET A 93 -6.44 1.31 14.70
CA MET A 93 -7.80 1.66 15.14
C MET A 93 -8.51 2.64 14.22
N ASN A 94 -7.78 3.56 13.61
CA ASN A 94 -8.32 4.54 12.66
C ASN A 94 -8.27 4.08 11.20
N ALA A 95 -8.04 2.78 10.98
CA ALA A 95 -8.06 2.20 9.64
C ALA A 95 -9.47 2.18 9.05
N GLU A 96 -9.55 1.97 7.74
CA GLU A 96 -10.82 1.78 7.07
C GLU A 96 -11.60 0.62 7.68
N PRO A 97 -12.92 0.77 7.92
CA PRO A 97 -13.72 -0.25 8.62
C PRO A 97 -13.63 -1.65 8.01
N LEU A 98 -13.62 -1.74 6.67
CA LEU A 98 -13.54 -3.02 6.00
C LEU A 98 -12.17 -3.69 6.22
N LEU A 99 -11.11 -2.92 6.33
CA LEU A 99 -9.81 -3.46 6.68
C LEU A 99 -9.79 -4.02 8.09
N LYS A 100 -10.42 -3.32 9.04
CA LYS A 100 -10.53 -3.81 10.42
C LYS A 100 -11.30 -5.11 10.52
N GLU A 101 -12.31 -5.30 9.67
CA GLU A 101 -13.04 -6.58 9.63
C GLU A 101 -12.20 -7.73 9.09
N ARG A 102 -11.35 -7.47 8.11
CA ARG A 102 -10.52 -8.50 7.47
C ARG A 102 -9.26 -8.84 8.23
N ALA A 103 -8.66 -7.86 8.89
CA ALA A 103 -7.43 -8.05 9.63
C ALA A 103 -7.66 -8.94 10.86
N ARG A 104 -6.66 -9.75 11.19
CA ARG A 104 -6.73 -10.63 12.36
C ARG A 104 -6.76 -9.84 13.68
N TYR A 105 -6.03 -8.74 13.73
CA TYR A 105 -5.94 -7.90 14.91
C TYR A 105 -6.27 -6.46 14.58
N THR A 106 -6.79 -5.74 15.56
CA THR A 106 -6.93 -4.28 15.51
C THR A 106 -6.15 -3.70 16.67
N LEU A 107 -5.30 -2.71 16.41
CA LEU A 107 -4.38 -2.18 17.40
C LEU A 107 -4.40 -0.67 17.44
N ASN A 108 -4.43 -0.11 18.63
CA ASN A 108 -4.25 1.32 18.82
C ASN A 108 -2.80 1.69 18.49
N PRO A 109 -2.55 2.71 17.64
CA PRO A 109 -1.19 3.14 17.31
C PRO A 109 -0.33 3.42 18.54
N ASP A 110 -0.93 3.95 19.59
CA ASP A 110 -0.20 4.26 20.83
C ASP A 110 0.32 3.02 21.55
N ARG A 111 -0.25 1.85 21.25
CA ARG A 111 0.17 0.58 21.84
C ARG A 111 1.08 -0.24 20.96
N LEU A 112 1.38 0.26 19.77
CA LEU A 112 2.20 -0.47 18.81
C LEU A 112 3.60 -0.75 19.37
N ALA A 113 4.19 0.24 20.03
CA ALA A 113 5.50 0.09 20.64
C ALA A 113 5.51 -0.96 21.75
N ALA A 114 4.46 -1.00 22.58
CA ALA A 114 4.31 -2.00 23.63
C ALA A 114 4.15 -3.41 23.05
N PHE A 115 3.44 -3.55 21.94
CA PHE A 115 3.29 -4.82 21.24
C PHE A 115 4.63 -5.40 20.80
N PHE A 116 5.51 -4.56 20.27
CA PHE A 116 6.84 -5.01 19.85
C PHE A 116 7.76 -5.36 21.02
N ARG A 117 7.61 -4.73 22.16
CA ARG A 117 8.40 -5.04 23.37
C ARG A 117 8.17 -6.45 23.90
N PHE A 118 7.04 -7.02 23.61
CA PHE A 118 6.69 -8.36 24.07
C PHE A 118 7.54 -9.46 23.44
N ARG A 119 8.32 -9.15 22.43
CA ARG A 119 9.06 -10.14 21.64
C ARG A 119 10.58 -10.09 21.83
N GLU A 120 11.04 -9.25 22.70
CA GLU A 120 12.47 -9.20 23.03
C GLU A 120 12.90 -10.35 23.98
#